data_b68894b761c2681763742c2aba1d48fe
#
_entry.id   b68894b761c2681763742c2aba1d48fe
#
_cell.length_a   1.000
_cell.length_b   1.000
_cell.length_c   1.000
_cell.angle_alpha   90.00
_cell.angle_beta   90.00
_cell.angle_gamma   90.00
#
_symmetry.space_group_name_H-M   'P 1'
#
loop_
_entity.id
_entity.type
_entity.pdbx_description
1 polymer ?
#
loop_
_entity_poly.entity_id
_entity_poly.type
_entity_poly.pdbx_seq_one_letter_code
_entity_poly.pdbx_strand_id
1 'polypeptide(L)'
;MTDIETRTTHWNGRYRGNAPESLSWFEAAPEISLSLIQRAVGPSWSVLDVGGGASRLPDALLDAGHDDITVLDLSGEALSRSRARLGARADKVNWIVGDVTTWEPARKYDLWHDRAVFHFLTERADREAYAATMCKAMKRGGTAIIMTFAEDGPEKCSGLPVRRYSSDDLTREITSLLHGNLGVGETGRFTHVTPTGGEQRFQYCVFHCMNPPKG
;
A
#
# COMPACT_ATOMS: atom_id res chain seq x y z
N MET A 1 -15.63 1.95 10.36
CA MET A 1 -16.28 2.43 9.13
C MET A 1 -16.50 1.20 8.27
N THR A 2 -17.72 0.66 8.28
CA THR A 2 -18.00 -0.71 7.79
C THR A 2 -18.54 -0.76 6.37
N ASP A 3 -18.89 0.39 5.79
CA ASP A 3 -19.49 0.46 4.46
C ASP A 3 -18.51 1.08 3.44
N ILE A 4 -18.38 0.43 2.27
CA ILE A 4 -17.50 0.86 1.17
C ILE A 4 -17.88 2.27 0.69
N GLU A 5 -19.17 2.58 0.58
CA GLU A 5 -19.64 3.90 0.14
C GLU A 5 -19.19 5.00 1.11
N THR A 6 -19.27 4.75 2.41
CA THR A 6 -18.82 5.68 3.45
C THR A 6 -17.30 5.88 3.38
N ARG A 7 -16.52 4.81 3.19
CA ARG A 7 -15.05 4.88 3.01
C ARG A 7 -14.70 5.67 1.75
N THR A 8 -15.34 5.38 0.63
CA THR A 8 -15.14 6.08 -0.65
C THR A 8 -15.45 7.57 -0.54
N THR A 9 -16.58 7.92 0.10
CA THR A 9 -16.98 9.31 0.32
C THR A 9 -15.98 10.05 1.19
N HIS A 10 -15.49 9.43 2.27
CA HIS A 10 -14.47 10.01 3.14
C HIS A 10 -13.19 10.35 2.35
N TRP A 11 -12.63 9.37 1.64
CA TRP A 11 -11.36 9.56 0.92
C TRP A 11 -11.48 10.53 -0.24
N ASN A 12 -12.56 10.45 -1.05
CA ASN A 12 -12.81 11.46 -2.08
C ASN A 12 -12.92 12.87 -1.50
N GLY A 13 -13.59 13.02 -0.34
CA GLY A 13 -13.70 14.30 0.36
C GLY A 13 -12.36 14.85 0.80
N ARG A 14 -11.44 13.98 1.30
CA ARG A 14 -10.07 14.41 1.71
C ARG A 14 -9.28 14.98 0.54
N TYR A 15 -9.39 14.37 -0.64
CA TYR A 15 -8.69 14.85 -1.83
C TYR A 15 -9.38 16.03 -2.53
N ARG A 16 -10.71 16.17 -2.46
CA ARG A 16 -11.41 17.36 -3.00
C ARG A 16 -11.08 18.63 -2.24
N GLY A 17 -11.02 18.57 -0.93
CA GLY A 17 -10.86 19.72 -0.05
C GLY A 17 -9.42 20.17 0.21
N ASN A 18 -8.41 19.38 -0.19
CA ASN A 18 -7.01 19.64 0.19
C ASN A 18 -6.07 19.43 -0.99
N ALA A 19 -5.01 20.24 -1.07
CA ALA A 19 -3.88 19.95 -1.94
C ALA A 19 -3.17 18.68 -1.42
N PRO A 20 -2.72 17.77 -2.30
CA PRO A 20 -2.03 16.55 -1.86
C PRO A 20 -0.84 16.84 -0.96
N GLU A 21 -0.11 17.92 -1.23
CA GLU A 21 1.07 18.37 -0.49
C GLU A 21 0.77 18.82 0.96
N SER A 22 -0.49 19.09 1.29
CA SER A 22 -0.93 19.46 2.64
C SER A 22 -1.38 18.26 3.48
N LEU A 23 -1.52 17.10 2.88
CA LEU A 23 -1.99 15.89 3.58
C LEU A 23 -0.89 15.28 4.43
N SER A 24 -1.23 14.86 5.65
CA SER A 24 -0.23 14.39 6.64
C SER A 24 0.58 13.17 6.21
N TRP A 25 0.14 12.44 5.20
CA TRP A 25 0.84 11.28 4.63
C TRP A 25 1.62 11.58 3.35
N PHE A 26 1.63 12.84 2.92
CA PHE A 26 2.34 13.25 1.71
C PHE A 26 3.86 13.08 1.86
N GLU A 27 4.47 12.51 0.82
CA GLU A 27 5.92 12.44 0.65
C GLU A 27 6.30 13.03 -0.70
N ALA A 28 7.18 14.03 -0.68
CA ALA A 28 7.72 14.61 -1.92
C ALA A 28 8.61 13.60 -2.67
N ALA A 29 9.32 12.75 -1.94
CA ALA A 29 10.11 11.64 -2.43
C ALA A 29 9.81 10.39 -1.58
N PRO A 30 9.21 9.33 -2.13
CA PRO A 30 8.87 8.10 -1.40
C PRO A 30 10.11 7.17 -1.29
N GLU A 31 11.18 7.66 -0.68
CA GLU A 31 12.51 7.02 -0.69
C GLU A 31 12.50 5.63 -0.08
N ILE A 32 11.81 5.45 1.05
CA ILE A 32 11.74 4.15 1.74
C ILE A 32 10.99 3.13 0.87
N SER A 33 9.81 3.50 0.35
CA SER A 33 9.04 2.64 -0.55
C SER A 33 9.83 2.26 -1.79
N LEU A 34 10.41 3.24 -2.46
CA LEU A 34 11.21 3.02 -3.68
C LEU A 34 12.41 2.11 -3.40
N SER A 35 13.17 2.38 -2.33
CA SER A 35 14.33 1.58 -1.95
C SER A 35 13.97 0.13 -1.66
N LEU A 36 12.87 -0.12 -0.93
CA LEU A 36 12.40 -1.48 -0.63
C LEU A 36 11.97 -2.20 -1.90
N ILE A 37 11.25 -1.52 -2.80
CA ILE A 37 10.82 -2.09 -4.08
C ILE A 37 12.02 -2.45 -4.94
N GLN A 38 12.99 -1.55 -5.11
CA GLN A 38 14.18 -1.79 -5.94
C GLN A 38 15.08 -2.93 -5.42
N ARG A 39 15.09 -3.18 -4.10
CA ARG A 39 15.78 -4.35 -3.53
C ARG A 39 15.02 -5.65 -3.74
N ALA A 40 13.70 -5.57 -3.85
CA ALA A 40 12.83 -6.75 -3.96
C ALA A 40 12.66 -7.22 -5.40
N VAL A 41 12.56 -6.31 -6.38
CA VAL A 41 12.19 -6.62 -7.77
C VAL A 41 12.97 -5.78 -8.77
N GLY A 42 13.16 -6.34 -9.96
CA GLY A 42 13.74 -5.63 -11.11
C GLY A 42 12.73 -4.73 -11.82
N PRO A 43 13.21 -3.82 -12.72
CA PRO A 43 12.35 -2.83 -13.40
C PRO A 43 11.24 -3.43 -14.27
N SER A 44 11.44 -4.60 -14.84
CA SER A 44 10.45 -5.31 -15.68
C SER A 44 9.43 -6.13 -14.91
N TRP A 45 9.48 -6.10 -13.58
CA TRP A 45 8.55 -6.85 -12.73
C TRP A 45 7.31 -6.01 -12.42
N SER A 46 6.15 -6.69 -12.39
CA SER A 46 4.88 -6.04 -12.16
C SER A 46 4.70 -5.60 -10.71
N VAL A 47 4.46 -4.30 -10.51
CA VAL A 47 4.25 -3.67 -9.20
C VAL A 47 2.77 -3.30 -9.05
N LEU A 48 2.16 -3.70 -7.93
CA LEU A 48 0.85 -3.23 -7.49
C LEU A 48 1.02 -2.35 -6.25
N ASP A 49 0.70 -1.06 -6.39
CA ASP A 49 0.65 -0.09 -5.29
C ASP A 49 -0.78 0.04 -4.78
N VAL A 50 -1.03 -0.52 -3.60
CA VAL A 50 -2.35 -0.55 -2.96
C VAL A 50 -2.54 0.68 -2.10
N GLY A 51 -3.64 1.41 -2.34
CA GLY A 51 -3.90 2.69 -1.69
C GLY A 51 -2.92 3.78 -2.12
N GLY A 52 -2.37 3.67 -3.34
CA GLY A 52 -1.36 4.61 -3.83
C GLY A 52 -1.86 6.05 -3.97
N GLY A 53 -3.15 6.24 -4.18
CA GLY A 53 -3.82 7.54 -4.16
C GLY A 53 -3.12 8.62 -4.98
N ALA A 54 -2.83 9.76 -4.33
CA ALA A 54 -2.07 10.86 -4.92
C ALA A 54 -0.56 10.81 -4.61
N SER A 55 -0.05 9.65 -4.22
CA SER A 55 1.38 9.39 -3.94
C SER A 55 2.26 9.71 -5.14
N ARG A 56 3.53 10.04 -4.88
CA ARG A 56 4.57 10.22 -5.89
C ARG A 56 5.34 8.91 -6.19
N LEU A 57 4.91 7.79 -5.63
CA LEU A 57 5.55 6.50 -5.88
C LEU A 57 5.49 6.08 -7.37
N PRO A 58 4.37 6.24 -8.10
CA PRO A 58 4.35 5.94 -9.53
C PRO A 58 5.32 6.79 -10.35
N ASP A 59 5.51 8.09 -9.97
CA ASP A 59 6.49 8.97 -10.60
C ASP A 59 7.90 8.41 -10.41
N ALA A 60 8.26 8.08 -9.17
CA ALA A 60 9.58 7.56 -8.81
C ALA A 60 9.87 6.18 -9.44
N LEU A 61 8.87 5.31 -9.53
CA LEU A 61 8.99 4.02 -10.20
C LEU A 61 9.24 4.17 -11.70
N LEU A 62 8.51 5.08 -12.38
CA LEU A 62 8.73 5.39 -13.79
C LEU A 62 10.12 5.98 -14.02
N ASP A 63 10.59 6.88 -13.13
CA ASP A 63 11.94 7.46 -13.19
C ASP A 63 13.04 6.41 -12.98
N ALA A 64 12.75 5.39 -12.17
CA ALA A 64 13.62 4.24 -11.95
C ALA A 64 13.55 3.17 -13.09
N GLY A 65 12.73 3.40 -14.11
CA GLY A 65 12.64 2.53 -15.29
C GLY A 65 11.64 1.37 -15.15
N HIS A 66 10.77 1.37 -14.11
CA HIS A 66 9.70 0.38 -14.04
C HIS A 66 8.65 0.67 -15.12
N ASP A 67 8.20 -0.37 -15.81
CA ASP A 67 7.29 -0.28 -16.97
C ASP A 67 5.96 -1.01 -16.78
N ASP A 68 5.80 -1.77 -15.69
CA ASP A 68 4.56 -2.48 -15.34
C ASP A 68 4.06 -2.08 -13.94
N ILE A 69 3.44 -0.92 -13.85
CA ILE A 69 2.95 -0.31 -12.61
C ILE A 69 1.42 -0.29 -12.62
N THR A 70 0.82 -0.79 -11.55
CA THR A 70 -0.61 -0.66 -11.29
C THR A 70 -0.82 0.04 -9.95
N VAL A 71 -1.73 1.01 -9.91
CA VAL A 71 -2.16 1.69 -8.69
C VAL A 71 -3.62 1.38 -8.45
N LEU A 72 -3.92 0.78 -7.30
CA LEU A 72 -5.27 0.53 -6.81
C LEU A 72 -5.57 1.50 -5.69
N ASP A 73 -6.64 2.26 -5.79
CA ASP A 73 -7.12 3.13 -4.70
C ASP A 73 -8.65 3.21 -4.68
N LEU A 74 -9.19 3.36 -3.49
CA LEU A 74 -10.62 3.54 -3.28
C LEU A 74 -11.12 4.90 -3.79
N SER A 75 -10.24 5.91 -3.84
CA SER A 75 -10.53 7.29 -4.23
C SER A 75 -10.20 7.56 -5.70
N GLY A 76 -11.21 7.66 -6.54
CA GLY A 76 -11.06 8.12 -7.92
C GLY A 76 -10.51 9.55 -8.01
N GLU A 77 -10.82 10.41 -7.03
CA GLU A 77 -10.26 11.77 -6.93
C GLU A 77 -8.74 11.76 -6.72
N ALA A 78 -8.24 10.87 -5.85
CA ALA A 78 -6.81 10.72 -5.61
C ALA A 78 -6.08 10.28 -6.88
N LEU A 79 -6.59 9.24 -7.54
CA LEU A 79 -6.03 8.74 -8.80
C LEU A 79 -6.06 9.80 -9.91
N SER A 80 -7.15 10.58 -10.02
CA SER A 80 -7.24 11.67 -10.99
C SER A 80 -6.15 12.71 -10.78
N ARG A 81 -5.80 13.04 -9.54
CA ARG A 81 -4.70 13.97 -9.22
C ARG A 81 -3.33 13.42 -9.62
N SER A 82 -3.06 12.13 -9.35
CA SER A 82 -1.84 11.47 -9.80
C SER A 82 -1.70 11.46 -11.32
N ARG A 83 -2.79 11.13 -12.03
CA ARG A 83 -2.83 11.15 -13.50
C ARG A 83 -2.59 12.55 -14.07
N ALA A 84 -3.25 13.57 -13.52
CA ALA A 84 -3.05 14.95 -13.93
C ALA A 84 -1.61 15.42 -13.72
N ARG A 85 -0.98 15.06 -12.60
CA ARG A 85 0.42 15.38 -12.30
C ARG A 85 1.39 14.71 -13.26
N LEU A 86 1.18 13.44 -13.59
CA LEU A 86 2.04 12.68 -14.51
C LEU A 86 1.88 13.11 -15.97
N GLY A 87 0.75 13.73 -16.34
CA GLY A 87 0.47 14.14 -17.73
C GLY A 87 0.51 12.95 -18.68
N ALA A 88 1.22 13.05 -19.79
CA ALA A 88 1.35 11.97 -20.77
C ALA A 88 1.99 10.68 -20.19
N ARG A 89 2.76 10.77 -19.10
CA ARG A 89 3.33 9.59 -18.44
C ARG A 89 2.28 8.73 -17.72
N ALA A 90 1.09 9.28 -17.44
CA ALA A 90 0.01 8.56 -16.79
C ALA A 90 -0.47 7.34 -17.60
N ASP A 91 -0.28 7.34 -18.93
CA ASP A 91 -0.65 6.23 -19.81
C ASP A 91 0.27 5.00 -19.63
N LYS A 92 1.41 5.16 -18.95
CA LYS A 92 2.33 4.07 -18.58
C LYS A 92 1.96 3.38 -17.28
N VAL A 93 0.94 3.84 -16.58
CA VAL A 93 0.48 3.30 -15.31
C VAL A 93 -0.96 2.82 -15.45
N ASN A 94 -1.25 1.65 -14.93
CA ASN A 94 -2.61 1.12 -14.87
C ASN A 94 -3.30 1.63 -13.58
N TRP A 95 -4.42 2.33 -13.73
CA TRP A 95 -5.16 2.96 -12.64
C TRP A 95 -6.46 2.22 -12.37
N ILE A 96 -6.65 1.73 -11.14
CA ILE A 96 -7.83 0.97 -10.75
C ILE A 96 -8.51 1.67 -9.56
N VAL A 97 -9.77 2.06 -9.74
CA VAL A 97 -10.62 2.51 -8.63
C VAL A 97 -11.27 1.28 -8.02
N GLY A 98 -10.99 0.99 -6.74
CA GLY A 98 -11.55 -0.17 -6.07
C GLY A 98 -11.15 -0.27 -4.61
N ASP A 99 -11.96 -0.99 -3.84
CA ASP A 99 -11.67 -1.35 -2.46
C ASP A 99 -10.89 -2.67 -2.43
N VAL A 100 -9.70 -2.65 -1.86
CA VAL A 100 -8.83 -3.83 -1.76
C VAL A 100 -9.50 -5.03 -1.07
N THR A 101 -10.51 -4.80 -0.24
CA THR A 101 -11.23 -5.86 0.47
C THR A 101 -12.25 -6.60 -0.42
N THR A 102 -12.62 -6.01 -1.55
CA THR A 102 -13.62 -6.58 -2.47
C THR A 102 -13.15 -6.62 -3.93
N TRP A 103 -11.96 -6.06 -4.20
CA TRP A 103 -11.42 -6.05 -5.55
C TRP A 103 -11.02 -7.47 -6.01
N GLU A 104 -11.41 -7.81 -7.23
CA GLU A 104 -11.02 -9.07 -7.87
C GLU A 104 -9.90 -8.79 -8.89
N PRO A 105 -8.65 -9.25 -8.62
CA PRO A 105 -7.54 -9.02 -9.52
C PRO A 105 -7.67 -9.80 -10.83
N ALA A 106 -7.61 -9.10 -11.97
CA ALA A 106 -7.65 -9.72 -13.29
C ALA A 106 -6.32 -10.40 -13.68
N ARG A 107 -5.24 -10.12 -12.95
CA ARG A 107 -3.90 -10.69 -13.16
C ARG A 107 -3.13 -10.80 -11.87
N LYS A 108 -1.93 -11.38 -11.95
CA LYS A 108 -1.00 -11.49 -10.82
C LYS A 108 0.19 -10.55 -10.97
N TYR A 109 0.73 -10.15 -9.82
CA TYR A 109 1.82 -9.19 -9.68
C TYR A 109 3.03 -9.83 -9.00
N ASP A 110 4.23 -9.35 -9.33
CA ASP A 110 5.47 -9.77 -8.70
C ASP A 110 5.65 -9.09 -7.35
N LEU A 111 5.13 -7.86 -7.21
CA LEU A 111 5.22 -7.09 -5.97
C LEU A 111 3.87 -6.48 -5.59
N TRP A 112 3.52 -6.64 -4.33
CA TRP A 112 2.45 -5.96 -3.61
C TRP A 112 3.07 -4.94 -2.67
N HIS A 113 2.77 -3.67 -2.87
CA HIS A 113 3.17 -2.59 -1.98
C HIS A 113 1.95 -1.99 -1.31
N ASP A 114 2.00 -1.84 0.00
CA ASP A 114 0.97 -1.19 0.82
C ASP A 114 1.66 -0.25 1.81
N ARG A 115 1.43 1.04 1.66
CA ARG A 115 1.81 2.02 2.67
C ARG A 115 0.57 2.67 3.25
N ALA A 116 0.22 2.25 4.47
CA ALA A 116 -0.87 2.84 5.25
C ALA A 116 -2.31 2.50 4.76
N VAL A 117 -2.53 1.32 4.17
CA VAL A 117 -3.88 0.81 3.92
C VAL A 117 -4.27 -0.23 4.95
N PHE A 118 -3.42 -1.24 5.16
CA PHE A 118 -3.73 -2.34 6.07
C PHE A 118 -4.06 -1.87 7.50
N HIS A 119 -3.47 -0.80 7.97
CA HIS A 119 -3.73 -0.28 9.31
C HIS A 119 -5.14 0.33 9.49
N PHE A 120 -5.84 0.69 8.41
CA PHE A 120 -7.25 1.13 8.47
C PHE A 120 -8.24 -0.03 8.61
N LEU A 121 -7.80 -1.25 8.36
CA LEU A 121 -8.63 -2.46 8.46
C LEU A 121 -8.73 -2.91 9.93
N THR A 122 -9.49 -2.17 10.73
CA THR A 122 -9.64 -2.42 12.17
C THR A 122 -10.47 -3.67 12.45
N GLU A 123 -11.39 -4.03 11.56
CA GLU A 123 -12.20 -5.23 11.68
C GLU A 123 -11.48 -6.46 11.12
N ARG A 124 -11.64 -7.60 11.79
CA ARG A 124 -10.99 -8.84 11.37
C ARG A 124 -11.43 -9.30 9.98
N ALA A 125 -12.72 -9.19 9.69
CA ALA A 125 -13.27 -9.57 8.39
C ALA A 125 -12.64 -8.78 7.23
N ASP A 126 -12.37 -7.48 7.41
CA ASP A 126 -11.70 -6.66 6.39
C ASP A 126 -10.26 -7.11 6.17
N ARG A 127 -9.53 -7.50 7.23
CA ARG A 127 -8.16 -8.02 7.11
C ARG A 127 -8.13 -9.39 6.44
N GLU A 128 -9.09 -10.26 6.71
CA GLU A 128 -9.27 -11.55 6.03
C GLU A 128 -9.56 -11.35 4.54
N ALA A 129 -10.43 -10.42 4.19
CA ALA A 129 -10.74 -10.06 2.80
C ALA A 129 -9.52 -9.48 2.07
N TYR A 130 -8.78 -8.57 2.71
CA TYR A 130 -7.50 -8.05 2.20
C TYR A 130 -6.50 -9.17 1.92
N ALA A 131 -6.31 -10.09 2.87
CA ALA A 131 -5.39 -11.22 2.72
C ALA A 131 -5.82 -12.16 1.57
N ALA A 132 -7.12 -12.42 1.43
CA ALA A 132 -7.66 -13.20 0.32
C ALA A 132 -7.38 -12.54 -1.04
N THR A 133 -7.57 -11.23 -1.14
CA THR A 133 -7.25 -10.44 -2.34
C THR A 133 -5.76 -10.48 -2.65
N MET A 134 -4.90 -10.30 -1.65
CA MET A 134 -3.45 -10.39 -1.81
C MET A 134 -3.01 -11.77 -2.33
N CYS A 135 -3.56 -12.87 -1.80
CA CYS A 135 -3.30 -14.23 -2.31
C CYS A 135 -3.66 -14.40 -3.78
N LYS A 136 -4.81 -13.82 -4.21
CA LYS A 136 -5.26 -13.88 -5.61
C LYS A 136 -4.37 -13.05 -6.51
N ALA A 137 -3.91 -11.88 -6.04
CA ALA A 137 -3.14 -10.90 -6.80
C ALA A 137 -1.65 -11.24 -6.92
N MET A 138 -1.08 -12.00 -6.00
CA MET A 138 0.37 -12.24 -6.00
C MET A 138 0.76 -13.47 -6.81
N LYS A 139 1.89 -13.34 -7.51
CA LYS A 139 2.58 -14.48 -8.13
C LYS A 139 3.28 -15.33 -7.06
N ARG A 140 3.55 -16.59 -7.38
CA ARG A 140 4.45 -17.42 -6.59
C ARG A 140 5.86 -16.81 -6.64
N GLY A 141 6.55 -16.76 -5.51
CA GLY A 141 7.84 -16.10 -5.39
C GLY A 141 7.77 -14.58 -5.37
N GLY A 142 6.57 -14.00 -5.45
CA GLY A 142 6.38 -12.56 -5.36
C GLY A 142 6.64 -12.03 -3.95
N THR A 143 6.81 -10.72 -3.85
CA THR A 143 7.14 -10.02 -2.60
C THR A 143 6.01 -9.08 -2.20
N ALA A 144 5.62 -9.09 -0.92
CA ALA A 144 4.71 -8.10 -0.35
C ALA A 144 5.49 -7.19 0.61
N ILE A 145 5.30 -5.88 0.48
CA ILE A 145 5.83 -4.84 1.37
C ILE A 145 4.63 -4.18 2.03
N ILE A 146 4.50 -4.32 3.35
CA ILE A 146 3.38 -3.76 4.11
C ILE A 146 3.94 -2.81 5.17
N MET A 147 3.51 -1.56 5.11
CA MET A 147 3.91 -0.49 6.03
C MET A 147 2.70 0.01 6.81
N THR A 148 2.80 0.04 8.12
CA THR A 148 1.74 0.52 9.02
C THR A 148 2.31 1.52 10.02
N PHE A 149 1.44 2.24 10.72
CA PHE A 149 1.92 2.91 11.93
C PHE A 149 2.49 1.89 12.91
N ALA A 150 3.63 2.24 13.49
CA ALA A 150 4.27 1.49 14.54
C ALA A 150 3.42 1.48 15.83
N GLU A 151 3.72 0.60 16.77
CA GLU A 151 3.00 0.47 18.06
C GLU A 151 2.99 1.75 18.88
N ASP A 152 3.99 2.61 18.68
CA ASP A 152 4.16 3.92 19.31
C ASP A 152 3.86 5.09 18.34
N GLY A 153 3.28 4.80 17.18
CA GLY A 153 2.80 5.77 16.20
C GLY A 153 1.42 6.34 16.56
N PRO A 154 0.84 7.19 15.67
CA PRO A 154 -0.47 7.79 15.90
C PRO A 154 -1.61 6.75 16.01
N GLU A 155 -2.61 7.04 16.84
CA GLU A 155 -3.82 6.21 16.97
C GLU A 155 -4.87 6.47 15.88
N LYS A 156 -4.71 7.57 15.15
CA LYS A 156 -5.62 7.98 14.08
C LYS A 156 -4.82 8.48 12.87
N CYS A 157 -5.35 8.20 11.69
CA CYS A 157 -4.88 8.78 10.44
C CYS A 157 -6.08 9.37 9.69
N SER A 158 -5.96 10.59 9.17
CA SER A 158 -7.08 11.27 8.48
C SER A 158 -8.39 11.37 9.31
N GLY A 159 -8.28 11.40 10.65
CA GLY A 159 -9.43 11.38 11.56
C GLY A 159 -10.02 10.00 11.83
N LEU A 160 -9.58 8.97 11.13
CA LEU A 160 -10.03 7.59 11.28
C LEU A 160 -9.16 6.82 12.27
N PRO A 161 -9.73 5.90 13.07
CA PRO A 161 -8.96 5.00 13.90
C PRO A 161 -8.10 4.06 13.03
N VAL A 162 -6.92 3.72 13.53
CA VAL A 162 -6.04 2.75 12.89
C VAL A 162 -5.60 1.69 13.90
N ARG A 163 -5.28 0.52 13.38
CA ARG A 163 -4.62 -0.53 14.15
C ARG A 163 -3.10 -0.37 13.97
N ARG A 164 -2.39 -0.14 15.08
CA ARG A 164 -0.93 -0.02 15.13
C ARG A 164 -0.31 -1.41 15.30
N TYR A 165 0.90 -1.57 14.77
CA TYR A 165 1.60 -2.85 14.82
C TYR A 165 3.06 -2.65 15.17
N SER A 166 3.61 -3.50 16.04
CA SER A 166 5.03 -3.81 15.98
C SER A 166 5.33 -4.68 14.74
N SER A 167 6.59 -4.80 14.35
CA SER A 167 6.97 -5.70 13.25
C SER A 167 6.59 -7.15 13.55
N ASP A 168 6.72 -7.59 14.81
CA ASP A 168 6.33 -8.94 15.23
C ASP A 168 4.81 -9.13 15.19
N ASP A 169 4.02 -8.12 15.59
CA ASP A 169 2.56 -8.20 15.55
C ASP A 169 2.06 -8.26 14.10
N LEU A 170 2.60 -7.42 13.20
CA LEU A 170 2.23 -7.45 11.80
C LEU A 170 2.62 -8.78 11.15
N THR A 171 3.82 -9.28 11.47
CA THR A 171 4.28 -10.59 10.99
C THR A 171 3.34 -11.71 11.42
N ARG A 172 2.97 -11.76 12.70
CA ARG A 172 2.02 -12.76 13.20
C ARG A 172 0.66 -12.66 12.56
N GLU A 173 0.12 -11.44 12.44
CA GLU A 173 -1.19 -11.18 11.83
C GLU A 173 -1.21 -11.65 10.38
N ILE A 174 -0.29 -11.19 9.54
CA ILE A 174 -0.23 -11.53 8.11
C ILE A 174 0.02 -13.02 7.90
N THR A 175 0.95 -13.63 8.66
CA THR A 175 1.22 -15.07 8.57
C THR A 175 0.02 -15.91 8.97
N SER A 176 -0.73 -15.49 9.99
CA SER A 176 -1.97 -16.14 10.42
C SER A 176 -3.05 -16.06 9.33
N LEU A 177 -3.27 -14.87 8.76
CA LEU A 177 -4.28 -14.63 7.72
C LEU A 177 -3.99 -15.42 6.44
N LEU A 178 -2.72 -15.66 6.13
CA LEU A 178 -2.27 -16.36 4.92
C LEU A 178 -1.87 -17.82 5.18
N HIS A 179 -2.24 -18.35 6.35
CA HIS A 179 -2.02 -19.77 6.72
C HIS A 179 -0.56 -20.25 6.52
N GLY A 180 0.40 -19.37 6.83
CA GLY A 180 1.83 -19.70 6.74
C GLY A 180 2.41 -19.75 5.32
N ASN A 181 1.67 -19.31 4.29
CA ASN A 181 2.14 -19.33 2.89
C ASN A 181 3.13 -18.19 2.56
N LEU A 182 3.60 -17.44 3.56
CA LEU A 182 4.59 -16.38 3.40
C LEU A 182 5.81 -16.64 4.28
N GLY A 183 6.98 -16.48 3.69
CA GLY A 183 8.22 -16.31 4.43
C GLY A 183 8.37 -14.85 4.88
N VAL A 184 8.89 -14.64 6.08
CA VAL A 184 9.21 -13.30 6.59
C VAL A 184 10.62 -12.93 6.14
N GLY A 185 10.75 -11.79 5.51
CA GLY A 185 12.03 -11.23 5.10
C GLY A 185 12.48 -10.10 6.03
N GLU A 186 12.84 -8.97 5.43
CA GLU A 186 13.30 -7.78 6.14
C GLU A 186 12.16 -7.10 6.92
N THR A 187 12.47 -6.58 8.10
CA THR A 187 11.59 -5.70 8.86
C THR A 187 12.37 -4.45 9.29
N GLY A 188 11.68 -3.35 9.51
CA GLY A 188 12.31 -2.13 9.98
C GLY A 188 11.33 -1.05 10.39
N ARG A 189 11.89 0.08 10.82
CA ARG A 189 11.13 1.25 11.29
C ARG A 189 11.65 2.51 10.63
N PHE A 190 10.78 3.49 10.44
CA PHE A 190 11.15 4.82 9.98
C PHE A 190 10.19 5.87 10.54
N THR A 191 10.62 7.12 10.50
CA THR A 191 9.79 8.27 10.86
C THR A 191 9.44 9.03 9.60
N HIS A 192 8.13 9.19 9.35
CA HIS A 192 7.62 10.11 8.35
C HIS A 192 7.42 11.48 9.00
N VAL A 193 7.98 12.51 8.38
CA VAL A 193 7.76 13.92 8.79
C VAL A 193 6.64 14.48 7.92
N THR A 194 5.54 14.86 8.56
CA THR A 194 4.38 15.43 7.85
C THR A 194 4.72 16.83 7.29
N PRO A 195 3.99 17.35 6.29
CA PRO A 195 4.21 18.70 5.77
C PRO A 195 4.14 19.82 6.82
N THR A 196 3.47 19.56 7.94
CA THR A 196 3.37 20.51 9.08
C THR A 196 4.43 20.29 10.15
N GLY A 197 5.40 19.41 9.91
CA GLY A 197 6.51 19.12 10.84
C GLY A 197 6.19 18.11 11.94
N GLY A 198 5.01 17.52 11.95
CA GLY A 198 4.68 16.42 12.87
C GLY A 198 5.37 15.12 12.49
N GLU A 199 5.67 14.28 13.48
CA GLU A 199 6.28 12.98 13.25
C GLU A 199 5.24 11.85 13.30
N GLN A 200 5.36 10.91 12.38
CA GLN A 200 4.57 9.69 12.34
C GLN A 200 5.53 8.49 12.28
N ARG A 201 5.51 7.67 13.31
CA ARG A 201 6.35 6.47 13.36
C ARG A 201 5.68 5.33 12.63
N PHE A 202 6.42 4.80 11.66
CA PHE A 202 6.04 3.64 10.85
C PHE A 202 6.93 2.46 11.17
N GLN A 203 6.42 1.28 10.92
CA GLN A 203 7.17 0.05 10.76
C GLN A 203 6.81 -0.59 9.41
N TYR A 204 7.69 -1.44 8.88
CA TYR A 204 7.44 -2.22 7.68
C TYR A 204 7.86 -3.68 7.85
N CYS A 205 7.18 -4.53 7.12
CA CYS A 205 7.57 -5.93 6.96
C CYS A 205 7.57 -6.28 5.46
N VAL A 206 8.60 -6.99 5.05
CA VAL A 206 8.73 -7.59 3.71
C VAL A 206 8.42 -9.07 3.83
N PHE A 207 7.53 -9.56 2.98
CA PHE A 207 7.12 -10.96 2.94
C PHE A 207 7.40 -11.55 1.56
N HIS A 208 7.72 -12.82 1.51
CA HIS A 208 7.94 -13.56 0.26
C HIS A 208 6.92 -14.68 0.13
N CYS A 209 6.18 -14.73 -0.97
CA CYS A 209 5.28 -15.84 -1.27
C CYS A 209 6.07 -17.13 -1.41
N MET A 210 5.86 -18.06 -0.48
CA MET A 210 6.54 -19.35 -0.54
C MET A 210 5.99 -20.21 -1.65
N ASN A 211 6.86 -20.97 -2.32
CA ASN A 211 6.41 -22.08 -3.13
C ASN A 211 5.86 -23.16 -2.20
N PRO A 212 4.73 -23.81 -2.53
CA PRO A 212 4.32 -24.99 -1.78
C PRO A 212 5.47 -26.00 -1.79
N PRO A 213 5.66 -26.78 -0.72
CA PRO A 213 6.66 -27.83 -0.71
C PRO A 213 6.47 -28.68 -1.97
N LYS A 214 7.56 -28.98 -2.66
CA LYS A 214 7.53 -29.95 -3.77
C LYS A 214 7.10 -31.27 -3.14
N GLY A 215 5.86 -31.68 -3.42
CA GLY A 215 5.36 -33.02 -3.10
C GLY A 215 6.16 -34.10 -3.81
#